data_25625c2014fc455b02a8310e983048ed
#
_entry.id   25625c2014fc455b02a8310e983048ed
#
_cell.length_a   1.000
_cell.length_b   1.000
_cell.length_c   1.000
_cell.angle_alpha   90.00
_cell.angle_beta   90.00
_cell.angle_gamma   90.00
#
_symmetry.space_group_name_H-M   'P 1'
#
loop_
_entity.id
_entity.type
_entity.pdbx_description
1 polymer ?
#
loop_
_entity_poly.entity_id
_entity_poly.type
_entity_poly.pdbx_seq_one_letter_code
_entity_poly.pdbx_strand_id
1 'polypeptide(L)'
;MHQTESVESAAKKVSDSTTESIHMIMYQHINGINRLFGGQLLAWIDEVAGITAKRHCGRDATTVAIDNLHFKSGVYLNDLLVIVGKVTFVGNTSLEVRVDSYIEKSDGSRHPINRAYFTMVCMGDDDKPAQVPPLILENEGEQMEWENAKKRRELRLLRKKEGF
;
A
#
# COMPACT_ATOMS: atom_id res chain seq x y z
N MET A 1 3.41 37.27 -16.55
CA MET A 1 2.16 36.48 -16.59
C MET A 1 2.57 35.01 -16.75
N HIS A 2 2.74 34.30 -15.64
CA HIS A 2 2.89 32.85 -15.68
C HIS A 2 1.49 32.27 -15.58
N GLN A 3 1.00 31.69 -16.68
CA GLN A 3 -0.17 30.83 -16.65
C GLN A 3 0.22 29.57 -15.87
N THR A 4 -0.30 29.40 -14.66
CA THR A 4 -0.38 28.13 -13.98
C THR A 4 -1.42 27.33 -14.74
N GLU A 5 -0.98 26.57 -15.74
CA GLU A 5 -1.76 25.46 -16.26
C GLU A 5 -1.95 24.48 -15.09
N SER A 6 -3.18 24.40 -14.59
CA SER A 6 -3.61 23.30 -13.77
C SER A 6 -3.51 22.04 -14.64
N VAL A 7 -2.42 21.29 -14.48
CA VAL A 7 -2.33 19.95 -15.05
C VAL A 7 -3.42 19.15 -14.36
N GLU A 8 -4.57 19.03 -15.01
CA GLU A 8 -5.57 18.03 -14.67
C GLU A 8 -4.85 16.69 -14.73
N SER A 9 -4.51 16.14 -13.56
CA SER A 9 -3.73 14.91 -13.52
C SER A 9 -4.60 13.78 -14.09
N ALA A 10 -4.14 13.20 -15.18
CA ALA A 10 -4.85 12.15 -15.90
C ALA A 10 -5.19 10.99 -14.99
N ALA A 11 -6.41 10.44 -15.11
CA ALA A 11 -6.85 9.24 -14.42
C ALA A 11 -5.92 8.08 -14.71
N LYS A 12 -5.65 7.22 -13.72
CA LYS A 12 -4.78 6.06 -13.83
C LYS A 12 -5.52 4.78 -13.44
N LYS A 13 -5.13 3.70 -14.08
CA LYS A 13 -5.58 2.35 -13.78
C LYS A 13 -4.83 1.80 -12.56
N VAL A 14 -5.41 0.80 -11.89
CA VAL A 14 -4.72 0.07 -10.82
C VAL A 14 -3.39 -0.49 -11.31
N SER A 15 -3.35 -1.07 -12.51
CA SER A 15 -2.14 -1.64 -13.11
C SER A 15 -1.02 -0.63 -13.37
N ASP A 16 -1.34 0.66 -13.56
CA ASP A 16 -0.33 1.69 -13.84
C ASP A 16 0.61 1.95 -12.65
N SER A 17 0.17 1.65 -11.43
CA SER A 17 0.94 1.89 -10.20
C SER A 17 1.24 0.61 -9.40
N THR A 18 0.73 -0.54 -9.79
CA THR A 18 1.00 -1.82 -9.13
C THR A 18 2.51 -2.03 -8.98
N THR A 19 2.94 -2.33 -7.76
CA THR A 19 4.36 -2.45 -7.40
C THR A 19 4.60 -3.81 -6.76
N GLU A 20 5.67 -4.48 -7.18
CA GLU A 20 6.10 -5.74 -6.60
C GLU A 20 7.55 -5.59 -6.13
N SER A 21 7.86 -6.11 -4.94
CA SER A 21 9.22 -6.30 -4.45
C SER A 21 9.41 -7.74 -3.99
N ILE A 22 10.64 -8.23 -4.12
CA ILE A 22 11.00 -9.60 -3.77
C ILE A 22 12.24 -9.56 -2.90
N HIS A 23 12.18 -10.24 -1.74
CA HIS A 23 13.26 -10.30 -0.76
C HIS A 23 13.57 -11.75 -0.38
N MET A 24 14.82 -12.14 -0.52
CA MET A 24 15.30 -13.36 0.11
C MET A 24 15.61 -13.06 1.57
N ILE A 25 15.08 -13.89 2.48
CA ILE A 25 15.28 -13.70 3.92
C ILE A 25 16.67 -14.19 4.31
N MET A 26 17.50 -13.29 4.83
CA MET A 26 18.86 -13.51 5.26
C MET A 26 18.99 -13.40 6.78
N TYR A 27 20.16 -13.75 7.33
CA TYR A 27 20.41 -13.70 8.79
C TYR A 27 20.15 -12.33 9.42
N GLN A 28 20.48 -11.24 8.73
CA GLN A 28 20.22 -9.89 9.24
C GLN A 28 18.74 -9.53 9.36
N HIS A 29 17.86 -10.30 8.74
CA HIS A 29 16.41 -10.03 8.75
C HIS A 29 15.65 -10.78 9.82
N ILE A 30 16.26 -11.78 10.47
CA ILE A 30 15.59 -12.62 11.47
C ILE A 30 15.82 -12.11 12.90
N ASN A 31 14.86 -12.41 13.77
CA ASN A 31 14.89 -12.11 15.20
C ASN A 31 15.48 -13.27 16.03
N GLY A 32 15.51 -13.12 17.37
CA GLY A 32 16.06 -14.11 18.27
C GLY A 32 15.34 -15.47 18.32
N ILE A 33 14.21 -15.61 17.65
CA ILE A 33 13.47 -16.89 17.50
C ILE A 33 13.49 -17.40 16.05
N ASN A 34 14.46 -16.99 15.27
CA ASN A 34 14.71 -17.38 13.87
C ASN A 34 13.55 -17.10 12.89
N ARG A 35 12.76 -16.08 13.15
CA ARG A 35 11.70 -15.60 12.24
C ARG A 35 12.03 -14.23 11.71
N LEU A 36 11.49 -13.90 10.55
CA LEU A 36 11.56 -12.54 10.03
C LEU A 36 11.11 -11.55 11.11
N PHE A 37 11.96 -10.57 11.39
CA PHE A 37 11.64 -9.50 12.32
C PHE A 37 10.44 -8.69 11.80
N GLY A 38 9.39 -8.53 12.65
CA GLY A 38 8.17 -7.86 12.26
C GLY A 38 8.38 -6.42 11.78
N GLY A 39 9.31 -5.69 12.41
CA GLY A 39 9.69 -4.34 11.99
C GLY A 39 10.32 -4.30 10.60
N GLN A 40 11.08 -5.34 10.22
CA GLN A 40 11.64 -5.45 8.86
C GLN A 40 10.54 -5.68 7.83
N LEU A 41 9.59 -6.56 8.12
CA LEU A 41 8.43 -6.77 7.24
C LEU A 41 7.63 -5.48 7.09
N LEU A 42 7.35 -4.80 8.20
CA LEU A 42 6.63 -3.52 8.19
C LEU A 42 7.35 -2.46 7.36
N ALA A 43 8.67 -2.37 7.48
CA ALA A 43 9.47 -1.43 6.67
C ALA A 43 9.32 -1.71 5.17
N TRP A 44 9.40 -2.96 4.75
CA TRP A 44 9.27 -3.34 3.33
C TRP A 44 7.84 -3.13 2.80
N ILE A 45 6.81 -3.44 3.58
CA ILE A 45 5.43 -3.21 3.13
C ILE A 45 5.10 -1.71 3.07
N ASP A 46 5.62 -0.90 3.98
CA ASP A 46 5.49 0.56 3.92
C ASP A 46 6.20 1.15 2.70
N GLU A 47 7.40 0.65 2.38
CA GLU A 47 8.13 1.04 1.18
C GLU A 47 7.35 0.73 -0.11
N VAL A 48 6.80 -0.47 -0.23
CA VAL A 48 5.96 -0.86 -1.37
C VAL A 48 4.70 0.01 -1.46
N ALA A 49 4.04 0.28 -0.32
CA ALA A 49 2.90 1.18 -0.28
C ALA A 49 3.27 2.60 -0.75
N GLY A 50 4.41 3.11 -0.30
CA GLY A 50 4.92 4.43 -0.68
C GLY A 50 5.24 4.54 -2.16
N ILE A 51 5.91 3.54 -2.73
CA ILE A 51 6.21 3.49 -4.18
C ILE A 51 4.92 3.42 -5.00
N THR A 52 3.98 2.57 -4.60
CA THR A 52 2.68 2.43 -5.28
C THR A 52 1.93 3.77 -5.27
N ALA A 53 1.85 4.43 -4.11
CA ALA A 53 1.21 5.73 -3.98
C ALA A 53 1.91 6.81 -4.82
N LYS A 54 3.25 6.86 -4.77
CA LYS A 54 4.04 7.82 -5.58
C LYS A 54 3.80 7.64 -7.07
N ARG A 55 3.75 6.40 -7.56
CA ARG A 55 3.48 6.09 -8.96
C ARG A 55 2.07 6.51 -9.38
N HIS A 56 1.07 6.36 -8.52
CA HIS A 56 -0.29 6.81 -8.78
C HIS A 56 -0.41 8.34 -8.70
N CYS A 57 0.13 8.95 -7.64
CA CYS A 57 0.05 10.40 -7.42
C CYS A 57 0.87 11.22 -8.44
N GLY A 58 1.94 10.65 -9.02
CA GLY A 58 2.90 11.39 -9.80
C GLY A 58 3.75 12.37 -8.98
N ARG A 59 3.71 12.26 -7.66
CA ARG A 59 4.43 13.07 -6.66
C ARG A 59 4.60 12.29 -5.36
N ASP A 60 5.27 12.87 -4.38
CA ASP A 60 5.49 12.21 -3.10
C ASP A 60 4.16 11.94 -2.36
N ALA A 61 4.16 10.91 -1.54
CA ALA A 61 3.07 10.55 -0.68
C ALA A 61 3.60 10.11 0.68
N THR A 62 2.81 10.32 1.74
CA THR A 62 3.17 9.95 3.10
C THR A 62 2.13 9.03 3.72
N THR A 63 2.59 8.06 4.52
CA THR A 63 1.73 7.14 5.26
C THR A 63 1.11 7.84 6.46
N VAL A 64 -0.21 7.76 6.59
CA VAL A 64 -0.94 8.36 7.73
C VAL A 64 -1.67 7.34 8.59
N ALA A 65 -2.00 6.17 8.07
CA ALA A 65 -2.63 5.10 8.84
C ALA A 65 -2.40 3.74 8.16
N ILE A 66 -2.41 2.69 8.96
CA ILE A 66 -2.34 1.30 8.51
C ILE A 66 -3.47 0.51 9.19
N ASP A 67 -4.30 -0.14 8.39
CA ASP A 67 -5.38 -0.98 8.86
C ASP A 67 -5.12 -2.47 8.54
N ASN A 68 -5.65 -3.36 9.39
CA ASN A 68 -5.61 -4.83 9.20
C ASN A 68 -4.22 -5.44 9.13
N LEU A 69 -3.25 -4.86 9.80
CA LEU A 69 -1.90 -5.41 9.88
C LEU A 69 -1.84 -6.55 10.90
N HIS A 70 -1.90 -7.77 10.42
CA HIS A 70 -1.81 -9.00 11.22
C HIS A 70 -0.68 -9.90 10.71
N PHE A 71 0.16 -10.38 11.62
CA PHE A 71 1.22 -11.35 11.33
C PHE A 71 0.69 -12.77 11.56
N LYS A 72 0.11 -13.38 10.53
CA LYS A 72 -0.59 -14.68 10.63
C LYS A 72 0.33 -15.88 10.56
N SER A 73 1.45 -15.77 9.87
CA SER A 73 2.39 -16.85 9.61
C SER A 73 3.82 -16.41 9.80
N GLY A 74 4.69 -17.31 10.25
CA GLY A 74 6.12 -17.06 10.33
C GLY A 74 6.75 -17.05 8.94
N VAL A 75 7.77 -16.21 8.78
CA VAL A 75 8.65 -16.18 7.62
C VAL A 75 10.05 -16.49 8.10
N TYR A 76 10.75 -17.37 7.42
CA TYR A 76 12.00 -17.96 7.91
C TYR A 76 13.18 -17.68 6.97
N LEU A 77 14.38 -18.00 7.48
CA LEU A 77 15.61 -17.91 6.70
C LEU A 77 15.48 -18.66 5.36
N ASN A 78 15.98 -18.08 4.31
CA ASN A 78 15.93 -18.54 2.92
C ASN A 78 14.54 -18.56 2.27
N ASP A 79 13.49 -18.14 2.96
CA ASP A 79 12.20 -17.91 2.31
C ASP A 79 12.32 -16.78 1.28
N LEU A 80 11.55 -16.89 0.21
CA LEU A 80 11.40 -15.84 -0.79
C LEU A 80 10.09 -15.09 -0.51
N LEU A 81 10.21 -13.87 -0.03
CA LEU A 81 9.09 -13.01 0.32
C LEU A 81 8.75 -12.11 -0.86
N VAL A 82 7.52 -12.17 -1.32
CA VAL A 82 6.98 -11.32 -2.39
C VAL A 82 5.96 -10.36 -1.79
N ILE A 83 6.10 -9.09 -2.07
CA ILE A 83 5.23 -8.02 -1.57
C ILE A 83 4.63 -7.28 -2.76
N VAL A 84 3.31 -7.18 -2.82
CA VAL A 84 2.57 -6.56 -3.94
C VAL A 84 1.68 -5.45 -3.42
N GLY A 85 1.86 -4.23 -3.93
CA GLY A 85 1.04 -3.06 -3.63
C GLY A 85 0.11 -2.70 -4.80
N LYS A 86 -1.15 -2.40 -4.48
CA LYS A 86 -2.17 -1.94 -5.44
C LYS A 86 -3.02 -0.83 -4.84
N VAL A 87 -3.31 0.20 -5.62
CA VAL A 87 -4.28 1.23 -5.21
C VAL A 87 -5.69 0.62 -5.25
N THR A 88 -6.43 0.79 -4.17
CA THR A 88 -7.80 0.28 -4.03
C THR A 88 -8.86 1.37 -3.99
N PHE A 89 -8.47 2.58 -3.57
CA PHE A 89 -9.37 3.72 -3.43
C PHE A 89 -8.62 5.04 -3.53
N VAL A 90 -9.27 6.04 -4.10
CA VAL A 90 -8.78 7.43 -4.08
C VAL A 90 -9.87 8.37 -3.54
N GLY A 91 -9.46 9.26 -2.63
CA GLY A 91 -10.26 10.39 -2.16
C GLY A 91 -9.84 11.67 -2.85
N ASN A 92 -9.97 12.80 -2.16
CA ASN A 92 -9.51 14.09 -2.68
C ASN A 92 -7.97 14.24 -2.63
N THR A 93 -7.39 14.14 -1.43
CA THR A 93 -5.93 14.26 -1.20
C THR A 93 -5.31 12.96 -0.68
N SER A 94 -6.10 11.94 -0.42
CA SER A 94 -5.66 10.66 0.11
C SER A 94 -6.03 9.51 -0.82
N LEU A 95 -5.31 8.42 -0.69
CA LEU A 95 -5.58 7.16 -1.37
C LEU A 95 -5.34 5.99 -0.41
N GLU A 96 -5.95 4.86 -0.73
CA GLU A 96 -5.68 3.60 -0.03
C GLU A 96 -4.85 2.68 -0.93
N VAL A 97 -3.80 2.10 -0.36
CA VAL A 97 -3.00 1.07 -1.00
C VAL A 97 -3.14 -0.23 -0.21
N ARG A 98 -3.60 -1.27 -0.86
CA ARG A 98 -3.56 -2.64 -0.34
C ARG A 98 -2.18 -3.23 -0.61
N VAL A 99 -1.56 -3.80 0.42
CA VAL A 99 -0.29 -4.51 0.30
C VAL A 99 -0.46 -5.94 0.77
N ASP A 100 -0.24 -6.88 -0.15
CA ASP A 100 -0.24 -8.32 0.13
C ASP A 100 1.20 -8.84 0.18
N SER A 101 1.49 -9.69 1.16
CA SER A 101 2.78 -10.38 1.29
C SER A 101 2.58 -11.88 1.15
N TYR A 102 3.49 -12.54 0.42
CA TYR A 102 3.44 -13.95 0.09
C TYR A 102 4.81 -14.61 0.29
N ILE A 103 4.83 -15.89 0.63
CA ILE A 103 6.00 -16.75 0.44
C ILE A 103 5.86 -17.46 -0.91
N GLU A 104 6.84 -17.27 -1.78
CA GLU A 104 6.92 -17.97 -3.06
C GLU A 104 7.72 -19.26 -2.88
N LYS A 105 7.13 -20.38 -3.28
CA LYS A 105 7.77 -21.69 -3.25
C LYS A 105 8.53 -21.97 -4.55
N SER A 106 9.39 -23.00 -4.54
CA SER A 106 10.21 -23.38 -5.70
C SER A 106 9.40 -23.73 -6.95
N ASP A 107 8.14 -24.13 -6.79
CA ASP A 107 7.21 -24.40 -7.88
C ASP A 107 6.50 -23.14 -8.40
N GLY A 108 6.81 -21.97 -7.84
CA GLY A 108 6.19 -20.69 -8.19
C GLY A 108 4.86 -20.41 -7.48
N SER A 109 4.35 -21.33 -6.67
CA SER A 109 3.14 -21.08 -5.88
C SER A 109 3.38 -20.04 -4.79
N ARG A 110 2.37 -19.21 -4.50
CA ARG A 110 2.43 -18.13 -3.52
C ARG A 110 1.48 -18.40 -2.36
N HIS A 111 2.01 -18.39 -1.14
CA HIS A 111 1.26 -18.60 0.08
C HIS A 111 1.09 -17.28 0.83
N PRO A 112 -0.17 -16.83 1.07
CA PRO A 112 -0.42 -15.55 1.74
C PRO A 112 0.13 -15.54 3.17
N ILE A 113 0.85 -14.46 3.52
CA ILE A 113 1.39 -14.23 4.87
C ILE A 113 0.62 -13.13 5.59
N ASN A 114 0.33 -12.05 4.86
CA ASN A 114 -0.18 -10.82 5.45
C ASN A 114 -0.91 -10.00 4.39
N ARG A 115 -1.90 -9.23 4.83
CA ARG A 115 -2.53 -8.16 4.06
C ARG A 115 -2.69 -6.95 4.94
N ALA A 116 -2.33 -5.79 4.44
CA ALA A 116 -2.48 -4.51 5.10
C ALA A 116 -3.08 -3.47 4.15
N TYR A 117 -3.74 -2.47 4.71
CA TYR A 117 -4.29 -1.35 3.97
C TYR A 117 -3.68 -0.05 4.48
N PHE A 118 -2.96 0.62 3.61
CA PHE A 118 -2.28 1.88 3.90
C PHE A 118 -3.11 3.05 3.43
N THR A 119 -3.40 3.99 4.33
CA THR A 119 -3.92 5.30 3.94
C THR A 119 -2.73 6.21 3.74
N MET A 120 -2.60 6.74 2.53
CA MET A 120 -1.53 7.63 2.12
C MET A 120 -2.11 8.99 1.72
N VAL A 121 -1.35 10.05 1.93
CA VAL A 121 -1.71 11.41 1.49
C VAL A 121 -0.70 11.86 0.43
N CYS A 122 -1.20 12.31 -0.73
CA CYS A 122 -0.37 12.96 -1.75
C CYS A 122 0.13 14.30 -1.22
N MET A 123 1.42 14.56 -1.42
CA MET A 123 2.08 15.79 -0.97
C MET A 123 2.46 16.66 -2.17
N GLY A 124 2.07 17.93 -2.10
CA GLY A 124 2.50 18.94 -3.07
C GLY A 124 3.91 19.46 -2.78
N ASP A 125 4.44 20.26 -3.69
CA ASP A 125 5.79 20.86 -3.58
C ASP A 125 5.91 21.85 -2.40
N ASP A 126 4.78 22.33 -1.89
CA ASP A 126 4.68 23.23 -0.72
C ASP A 126 4.56 22.45 0.61
N ASP A 127 4.81 21.15 0.61
CA ASP A 127 4.63 20.23 1.75
C ASP A 127 3.20 20.23 2.31
N LYS A 128 2.21 20.45 1.45
CA LYS A 128 0.79 20.39 1.77
C LYS A 128 0.09 19.27 0.98
N PRO A 129 -1.04 18.74 1.51
CA PRO A 129 -1.83 17.77 0.76
C PRO A 129 -2.21 18.27 -0.64
N ALA A 130 -2.05 17.41 -1.63
CA ALA A 130 -2.37 17.70 -3.03
C ALA A 130 -3.40 16.71 -3.56
N GLN A 131 -4.13 17.13 -4.60
CA GLN A 131 -5.17 16.31 -5.20
C GLN A 131 -4.60 15.02 -5.80
N VAL A 132 -5.28 13.90 -5.53
CA VAL A 132 -4.96 12.59 -6.09
C VAL A 132 -5.60 12.43 -7.47
N PRO A 133 -4.87 11.92 -8.49
CA PRO A 133 -5.46 11.55 -9.77
C PRO A 133 -6.60 10.55 -9.60
N PRO A 134 -7.68 10.64 -10.40
CA PRO A 134 -8.76 9.66 -10.37
C PRO A 134 -8.25 8.24 -10.66
N LEU A 135 -8.94 7.24 -10.11
CA LEU A 135 -8.67 5.82 -10.33
C LEU A 135 -9.68 5.24 -11.32
N ILE A 136 -9.20 4.58 -12.36
CA ILE A 136 -10.00 3.82 -13.31
C ILE A 136 -10.10 2.38 -12.82
N LEU A 137 -11.34 1.91 -12.57
CA LEU A 137 -11.63 0.53 -12.19
C LEU A 137 -11.99 -0.25 -13.46
N GLU A 138 -11.31 -1.37 -13.69
CA GLU A 138 -11.43 -2.11 -14.94
C GLU A 138 -12.22 -3.43 -14.82
N ASN A 139 -12.45 -3.92 -13.57
CA ASN A 139 -13.09 -5.21 -13.33
C ASN A 139 -13.88 -5.22 -12.01
N GLU A 140 -14.66 -6.28 -11.81
CA GLU A 140 -15.49 -6.46 -10.61
C GLU A 140 -14.66 -6.57 -9.32
N GLY A 141 -13.49 -7.18 -9.38
CA GLY A 141 -12.59 -7.30 -8.23
C GLY A 141 -12.12 -5.94 -7.73
N GLU A 142 -11.72 -5.06 -8.64
CA GLU A 142 -11.33 -3.69 -8.32
C GLU A 142 -12.52 -2.87 -7.78
N GLN A 143 -13.71 -3.04 -8.36
CA GLN A 143 -14.93 -2.42 -7.87
C GLN A 143 -15.27 -2.87 -6.45
N MET A 144 -15.14 -4.16 -6.16
CA MET A 144 -15.36 -4.72 -4.81
C MET A 144 -14.36 -4.16 -3.80
N GLU A 145 -13.09 -4.06 -4.17
CA GLU A 145 -12.06 -3.46 -3.31
C GLU A 145 -12.36 -1.98 -3.01
N TRP A 146 -12.81 -1.24 -4.01
CA TRP A 146 -13.24 0.14 -3.85
C TRP A 146 -14.38 0.30 -2.84
N GLU A 147 -15.43 -0.52 -2.96
CA GLU A 147 -16.58 -0.48 -2.04
C GLU A 147 -16.16 -0.89 -0.61
N ASN A 148 -15.30 -1.89 -0.47
CA ASN A 148 -14.76 -2.28 0.82
C ASN A 148 -13.84 -1.20 1.42
N ALA A 149 -13.11 -0.47 0.61
CA ALA A 149 -12.28 0.65 1.04
C ALA A 149 -13.10 1.79 1.66
N LYS A 150 -14.27 2.08 1.10
CA LYS A 150 -15.23 3.04 1.68
C LYS A 150 -15.62 2.64 3.11
N LYS A 151 -15.94 1.36 3.33
CA LYS A 151 -16.28 0.83 4.66
C LYS A 151 -15.10 0.95 5.63
N ARG A 152 -13.88 0.61 5.19
CA ARG A 152 -12.67 0.79 6.01
C ARG A 152 -12.45 2.25 6.38
N ARG A 153 -12.67 3.16 5.45
CA ARG A 153 -12.57 4.61 5.69
C ARG A 153 -13.59 5.09 6.72
N GLU A 154 -14.85 4.68 6.63
CA GLU A 154 -15.91 5.01 7.59
C GLU A 154 -15.53 4.52 8.99
N LEU A 155 -15.09 3.27 9.15
CA LEU A 155 -14.68 2.71 10.43
C LEU A 155 -13.46 3.44 11.03
N ARG A 156 -12.50 3.83 10.18
CA ARG A 156 -11.34 4.61 10.63
C ARG A 156 -11.74 6.00 11.13
N LEU A 157 -12.64 6.68 10.44
CA LEU A 157 -13.17 7.98 10.86
C LEU A 157 -13.97 7.87 12.16
N LEU A 158 -14.75 6.80 12.31
CA LEU A 158 -15.49 6.52 13.54
C LEU A 158 -14.53 6.32 14.73
N ARG A 159 -13.52 5.45 14.59
CA ARG A 159 -12.49 5.25 15.63
C ARG A 159 -11.80 6.54 16.02
N LYS A 160 -11.42 7.36 15.03
CA LYS A 160 -10.82 8.67 15.29
C LYS A 160 -11.73 9.60 16.07
N LYS A 161 -13.05 9.60 15.76
CA LYS A 161 -14.05 10.41 16.45
C LYS A 161 -14.25 9.94 17.90
N GLU A 162 -14.22 8.64 18.13
CA GLU A 162 -14.41 8.03 19.45
C GLU A 162 -13.13 7.99 20.30
N GLY A 163 -11.97 8.29 19.72
CA GLY A 163 -10.69 8.43 20.42
C GLY A 163 -9.88 7.14 20.63
N PHE A 164 -10.13 6.11 19.81
CA PHE A 164 -9.34 4.86 19.83
C PHE A 164 -9.04 4.29 18.46
#